data_e160a4cf26985afa02a151a49ea6ea65
#
_entry.id   e160a4cf26985afa02a151a49ea6ea65
#
_cell.length_a   1.000
_cell.length_b   1.000
_cell.length_c   1.000
_cell.angle_alpha   90.00
_cell.angle_beta   90.00
_cell.angle_gamma   90.00
#
_symmetry.space_group_name_H-M   'P 1'
#
loop_
_entity.id
_entity.type
_entity.pdbx_description
1 polymer ?
#
loop_
_entity_poly.entity_id
_entity_poly.type
_entity_poly.pdbx_seq_one_letter_code
_entity_poly.pdbx_strand_id
1 'polypeptide(L)'
;MATTLTTAQSLTAEGIADYGQDLRQLSAEELRALFAFASSGKINATRVIKNLIWQAYTAIRDGRRAPIAGNLRSFWYTDIKPVLSRLGVPVEGRRATELVYDAFVELVTRHHLFHYRDLGFLDEGAQTRAVGQTNGTCILFAEKDGRFALMREIAQAYDATALALGGYPSSLATEYLVHALQHAGVLAERPALQLFAVVDYDPSGYWIAREFTAQLHAFGVQEVTLHPVLSTIKWQKMPFYG
;
A
#
# COMPACT_ATOMS: atom_id res chain seq x y z
N MET A 1 -34.66 24.62 -2.13
CA MET A 1 -35.01 23.24 -1.70
C MET A 1 -33.84 22.74 -0.89
N ALA A 2 -34.00 22.54 0.42
CA ALA A 2 -32.96 21.99 1.26
C ALA A 2 -32.80 20.49 0.93
N THR A 3 -31.66 20.12 0.33
CA THR A 3 -31.33 18.71 0.11
C THR A 3 -31.12 18.09 1.49
N THR A 4 -32.02 17.21 1.89
CA THR A 4 -31.91 16.44 3.12
C THR A 4 -30.65 15.57 2.98
N LEU A 5 -29.57 15.92 3.70
CA LEU A 5 -28.38 15.09 3.81
C LEU A 5 -28.79 13.75 4.39
N THR A 6 -28.72 12.71 3.57
CA THR A 6 -29.05 11.34 3.99
C THR A 6 -28.08 10.95 5.10
N THR A 7 -28.58 10.66 6.29
CA THR A 7 -27.79 10.19 7.43
C THR A 7 -27.04 8.93 7.00
N ALA A 8 -25.73 8.93 7.12
CA ALA A 8 -24.89 7.80 6.76
C ALA A 8 -25.36 6.52 7.44
N GLN A 9 -25.68 5.50 6.63
CA GLN A 9 -25.99 4.18 7.16
C GLN A 9 -24.71 3.54 7.71
N SER A 10 -24.72 3.27 8.99
CA SER A 10 -23.70 2.61 9.81
C SER A 10 -22.23 2.93 9.50
N LEU A 11 -21.60 3.69 10.37
CA LEU A 11 -20.14 3.77 10.46
C LEU A 11 -19.59 2.38 10.74
N THR A 12 -18.72 1.88 9.87
CA THR A 12 -17.90 0.72 10.21
C THR A 12 -16.86 1.11 11.26
N ALA A 13 -16.26 0.12 11.95
CA ALA A 13 -15.18 0.36 12.91
C ALA A 13 -14.00 1.15 12.29
N GLU A 14 -13.83 1.08 10.97
CA GLU A 14 -12.81 1.77 10.16
C GLU A 14 -13.14 3.25 9.89
N GLY A 15 -14.31 3.73 10.28
CA GLY A 15 -14.76 5.10 10.05
C GLY A 15 -15.21 5.41 8.62
N ILE A 16 -15.47 4.36 7.81
CA ILE A 16 -16.06 4.47 6.47
C ILE A 16 -17.58 4.34 6.54
N ALA A 17 -18.28 5.02 5.62
CA ALA A 17 -19.73 5.00 5.54
C ALA A 17 -20.20 5.12 4.09
N ASP A 18 -21.40 4.61 3.81
CA ASP A 18 -22.09 4.91 2.56
C ASP A 18 -22.89 6.20 2.72
N TYR A 19 -22.52 7.22 1.95
CA TYR A 19 -23.19 8.52 1.95
C TYR A 19 -24.28 8.64 0.87
N GLY A 20 -24.47 7.62 0.03
CA GLY A 20 -25.47 7.61 -1.05
C GLY A 20 -25.21 8.65 -2.16
N GLN A 21 -24.12 9.39 -2.12
CA GLN A 21 -23.74 10.46 -3.05
C GLN A 21 -22.24 10.57 -3.22
N ASP A 22 -21.80 11.06 -4.39
CA ASP A 22 -20.36 11.21 -4.67
C ASP A 22 -19.78 12.39 -3.87
N LEU A 23 -18.92 12.10 -2.91
CA LEU A 23 -18.25 13.09 -2.06
C LEU A 23 -17.44 14.12 -2.87
N ARG A 24 -16.98 13.77 -4.05
CA ARG A 24 -16.23 14.68 -4.94
C ARG A 24 -17.11 15.80 -5.52
N GLN A 25 -18.41 15.62 -5.53
CA GLN A 25 -19.40 16.59 -6.06
C GLN A 25 -19.97 17.51 -4.98
N LEU A 26 -19.75 17.18 -3.70
CA LEU A 26 -20.29 17.97 -2.59
C LEU A 26 -19.58 19.32 -2.44
N SER A 27 -20.34 20.33 -1.99
CA SER A 27 -19.83 21.62 -1.57
C SER A 27 -18.95 21.52 -0.31
N ALA A 28 -18.17 22.56 -0.04
CA ALA A 28 -17.37 22.65 1.18
C ALA A 28 -18.24 22.58 2.46
N GLU A 29 -19.44 23.15 2.43
CA GLU A 29 -20.38 23.15 3.54
C GLU A 29 -20.92 21.76 3.83
N GLU A 30 -21.38 21.06 2.81
CA GLU A 30 -21.86 19.66 2.90
C GLU A 30 -20.76 18.73 3.42
N LEU A 31 -19.55 18.85 2.88
CA LEU A 31 -18.41 18.05 3.34
C LEU A 31 -18.06 18.35 4.80
N ARG A 32 -18.11 19.62 5.23
CA ARG A 32 -17.88 19.98 6.64
C ARG A 32 -18.94 19.39 7.56
N ALA A 33 -20.20 19.41 7.16
CA ALA A 33 -21.28 18.79 7.92
C ALA A 33 -21.06 17.29 8.14
N LEU A 34 -20.42 16.58 7.17
CA LEU A 34 -20.14 15.16 7.26
C LEU A 34 -18.86 14.82 8.06
N PHE A 35 -17.81 15.67 7.96
CA PHE A 35 -16.45 15.29 8.38
C PHE A 35 -15.84 16.17 9.47
N ALA A 36 -16.50 17.26 9.90
CA ALA A 36 -16.02 18.06 11.00
C ALA A 36 -16.23 17.36 12.36
N PHE A 37 -15.27 17.50 13.26
CA PHE A 37 -15.46 17.09 14.64
C PHE A 37 -16.49 18.01 15.32
N ALA A 38 -17.51 17.43 15.94
CA ALA A 38 -18.56 18.18 16.63
C ALA A 38 -18.00 19.15 17.71
N SER A 39 -16.92 18.75 18.40
CA SER A 39 -16.30 19.50 19.50
C SER A 39 -15.47 20.69 19.05
N SER A 40 -14.91 20.69 17.83
CA SER A 40 -13.92 21.69 17.40
C SER A 40 -14.16 22.29 16.02
N GLY A 41 -15.07 21.74 15.24
CA GLY A 41 -15.27 22.10 13.83
C GLY A 41 -14.08 21.78 12.91
N LYS A 42 -13.00 21.19 13.43
CA LYS A 42 -11.84 20.77 12.62
C LYS A 42 -12.21 19.58 11.73
N ILE A 43 -11.66 19.55 10.52
CA ILE A 43 -11.88 18.45 9.57
C ILE A 43 -11.04 17.23 9.96
N ASN A 44 -11.67 16.07 9.99
CA ASN A 44 -10.97 14.79 10.07
C ASN A 44 -10.49 14.36 8.69
N ALA A 45 -9.30 14.82 8.29
CA ALA A 45 -8.74 14.55 6.96
C ALA A 45 -8.59 13.06 6.67
N THR A 46 -8.14 12.26 7.64
CA THR A 46 -8.00 10.81 7.49
C THR A 46 -9.34 10.14 7.17
N ARG A 47 -10.41 10.56 7.85
CA ARG A 47 -11.75 10.03 7.59
C ARG A 47 -12.26 10.44 6.20
N VAL A 48 -11.99 11.67 5.75
CA VAL A 48 -12.32 12.10 4.37
C VAL A 48 -11.61 11.21 3.36
N ILE A 49 -10.29 11.02 3.52
CA ILE A 49 -9.47 10.21 2.62
C ILE A 49 -9.97 8.77 2.56
N LYS A 50 -10.18 8.11 3.70
CA LYS A 50 -10.70 6.74 3.75
C LYS A 50 -12.04 6.59 3.02
N ASN A 51 -12.93 7.55 3.18
CA ASN A 51 -14.24 7.50 2.53
C ASN A 51 -14.16 7.76 1.03
N LEU A 52 -13.24 8.60 0.56
CA LEU A 52 -13.00 8.79 -0.88
C LEU A 52 -12.41 7.52 -1.51
N ILE A 53 -11.48 6.86 -0.83
CA ILE A 53 -10.91 5.57 -1.27
C ILE A 53 -12.01 4.50 -1.35
N TRP A 54 -12.80 4.37 -0.30
CA TRP A 54 -13.90 3.41 -0.23
C TRP A 54 -14.93 3.65 -1.34
N GLN A 55 -15.29 4.91 -1.55
CA GLN A 55 -16.22 5.30 -2.59
C GLN A 55 -15.70 5.02 -4.01
N ALA A 56 -14.39 5.23 -4.24
CA ALA A 56 -13.75 4.86 -5.50
C ALA A 56 -13.80 3.34 -5.71
N TYR A 57 -13.46 2.55 -4.68
CA TYR A 57 -13.53 1.08 -4.73
C TYR A 57 -14.95 0.59 -5.04
N THR A 58 -15.95 1.04 -4.29
CA THR A 58 -17.33 0.59 -4.51
C THR A 58 -17.86 1.01 -5.87
N ALA A 59 -17.53 2.20 -6.35
CA ALA A 59 -17.93 2.68 -7.68
C ALA A 59 -17.29 1.85 -8.81
N ILE A 60 -16.03 1.43 -8.66
CA ILE A 60 -15.35 0.57 -9.63
C ILE A 60 -15.94 -0.85 -9.59
N ARG A 61 -16.08 -1.43 -8.40
CA ARG A 61 -16.71 -2.76 -8.21
C ARG A 61 -18.10 -2.86 -8.82
N ASP A 62 -18.91 -1.82 -8.67
CA ASP A 62 -20.29 -1.76 -9.15
C ASP A 62 -20.38 -1.30 -10.62
N GLY A 63 -19.27 -1.13 -11.33
CA GLY A 63 -19.22 -0.71 -12.73
C GLY A 63 -19.62 0.75 -12.99
N ARG A 64 -19.79 1.57 -11.93
CA ARG A 64 -20.14 3.01 -12.03
C ARG A 64 -18.93 3.90 -12.33
N ARG A 65 -17.74 3.36 -12.22
CA ARG A 65 -16.49 4.04 -12.51
C ARG A 65 -15.52 3.07 -13.18
N ALA A 66 -14.71 3.57 -14.14
CA ALA A 66 -13.60 2.81 -14.70
C ALA A 66 -12.47 2.64 -13.66
N PRO A 67 -11.68 1.55 -13.73
CA PRO A 67 -10.46 1.40 -12.93
C PRO A 67 -9.52 2.61 -13.06
N ILE A 68 -8.72 2.86 -12.03
CA ILE A 68 -7.88 4.07 -11.94
C ILE A 68 -6.82 4.10 -13.04
N ALA A 69 -6.28 2.94 -13.45
CA ALA A 69 -5.24 2.80 -14.49
C ALA A 69 -4.04 3.75 -14.29
N GLY A 70 -3.66 3.98 -13.04
CA GLY A 70 -2.60 4.89 -12.65
C GLY A 70 -1.92 4.44 -11.36
N ASN A 71 -1.19 5.34 -10.73
CA ASN A 71 -0.55 5.10 -9.44
C ASN A 71 -1.22 5.87 -8.29
N LEU A 72 -0.78 5.60 -7.06
CA LEU A 72 -1.32 6.28 -5.86
C LEU A 72 -1.16 7.81 -5.94
N ARG A 73 -0.08 8.30 -6.58
CA ARG A 73 0.14 9.72 -6.75
C ARG A 73 -0.86 10.35 -7.72
N SER A 74 -1.21 9.68 -8.82
CA SER A 74 -2.27 10.17 -9.72
C SER A 74 -3.62 10.25 -9.01
N PHE A 75 -3.97 9.22 -8.23
CA PHE A 75 -5.20 9.20 -7.42
C PHE A 75 -5.25 10.33 -6.39
N TRP A 76 -4.11 10.64 -5.76
CA TRP A 76 -3.99 11.82 -4.89
C TRP A 76 -4.43 13.09 -5.61
N TYR A 77 -3.89 13.36 -6.80
CA TYR A 77 -4.18 14.60 -7.52
C TYR A 77 -5.60 14.66 -8.08
N THR A 78 -6.17 13.55 -8.51
CA THR A 78 -7.49 13.53 -9.17
C THR A 78 -8.65 13.40 -8.20
N ASP A 79 -8.50 12.64 -7.13
CA ASP A 79 -9.62 12.27 -6.26
C ASP A 79 -9.54 12.90 -4.86
N ILE A 80 -8.36 12.97 -4.28
CA ILE A 80 -8.20 13.37 -2.87
C ILE A 80 -7.91 14.86 -2.71
N LYS A 81 -6.86 15.35 -3.37
CA LYS A 81 -6.40 16.74 -3.24
C LYS A 81 -7.50 17.77 -3.50
N PRO A 82 -8.34 17.67 -4.55
CA PRO A 82 -9.41 18.64 -4.80
C PRO A 82 -10.44 18.73 -3.68
N VAL A 83 -10.78 17.59 -3.06
CA VAL A 83 -11.75 17.55 -1.96
C VAL A 83 -11.16 18.15 -0.69
N LEU A 84 -9.94 17.78 -0.33
CA LEU A 84 -9.25 18.35 0.85
C LEU A 84 -9.02 19.85 0.70
N SER A 85 -8.66 20.33 -0.51
CA SER A 85 -8.49 21.76 -0.80
C SER A 85 -9.78 22.54 -0.59
N ARG A 86 -10.93 22.03 -1.04
CA ARG A 86 -12.26 22.66 -0.78
C ARG A 86 -12.57 22.76 0.71
N LEU A 87 -12.11 21.79 1.49
CA LEU A 87 -12.30 21.79 2.94
C LEU A 87 -11.34 22.72 3.68
N GLY A 88 -10.35 23.32 2.99
CA GLY A 88 -9.31 24.14 3.60
C GLY A 88 -8.27 23.34 4.39
N VAL A 89 -8.18 22.03 4.12
CA VAL A 89 -7.13 21.17 4.70
C VAL A 89 -5.83 21.42 3.95
N PRO A 90 -4.69 21.61 4.64
CA PRO A 90 -3.40 21.75 3.98
C PRO A 90 -3.07 20.53 3.11
N VAL A 91 -2.82 20.75 1.82
CA VAL A 91 -2.57 19.70 0.81
C VAL A 91 -1.18 19.79 0.20
N GLU A 92 -0.35 20.67 0.73
CA GLU A 92 1.04 20.84 0.29
C GLU A 92 2.00 20.07 1.21
N GLY A 93 3.12 19.65 0.62
CA GLY A 93 4.18 18.94 1.34
C GLY A 93 3.98 17.43 1.46
N ARG A 94 5.03 16.79 1.97
CA ARG A 94 5.16 15.33 2.07
C ARG A 94 4.07 14.71 2.97
N ARG A 95 3.75 15.36 4.08
CA ARG A 95 2.79 14.85 5.07
C ARG A 95 1.39 14.63 4.48
N ALA A 96 0.97 15.45 3.54
CA ALA A 96 -0.37 15.33 2.94
C ALA A 96 -0.50 14.06 2.07
N THR A 97 0.55 13.72 1.31
CA THR A 97 0.58 12.47 0.54
C THR A 97 0.75 11.24 1.44
N GLU A 98 1.52 11.34 2.52
CA GLU A 98 1.68 10.27 3.51
C GLU A 98 0.32 9.83 4.09
N LEU A 99 -0.58 10.76 4.41
CA LEU A 99 -1.92 10.43 4.90
C LEU A 99 -2.72 9.52 3.95
N VAL A 100 -2.51 9.64 2.64
CA VAL A 100 -3.17 8.78 1.65
C VAL A 100 -2.56 7.38 1.65
N TYR A 101 -1.22 7.29 1.69
CA TYR A 101 -0.55 6.00 1.81
C TYR A 101 -0.96 5.27 3.09
N ASP A 102 -0.97 5.97 4.24
CA ASP A 102 -1.39 5.41 5.52
C ASP A 102 -2.84 4.91 5.48
N ALA A 103 -3.74 5.68 4.87
CA ALA A 103 -5.13 5.29 4.71
C ALA A 103 -5.30 4.03 3.84
N PHE A 104 -4.55 3.92 2.73
CA PHE A 104 -4.55 2.72 1.90
C PHE A 104 -3.99 1.52 2.66
N VAL A 105 -2.83 1.66 3.31
CA VAL A 105 -2.23 0.59 4.12
C VAL A 105 -3.22 0.11 5.16
N GLU A 106 -3.89 1.01 5.87
CA GLU A 106 -4.88 0.64 6.87
C GLU A 106 -6.06 -0.14 6.25
N LEU A 107 -6.66 0.35 5.16
CA LEU A 107 -7.83 -0.28 4.55
C LEU A 107 -7.49 -1.63 3.87
N VAL A 108 -6.33 -1.73 3.23
CA VAL A 108 -5.90 -2.91 2.48
C VAL A 108 -5.25 -3.96 3.38
N THR A 109 -4.25 -3.57 4.20
CA THR A 109 -3.43 -4.55 4.92
C THR A 109 -3.92 -4.84 6.33
N ARG A 110 -4.56 -3.87 7.01
CA ARG A 110 -5.07 -4.08 8.37
C ARG A 110 -6.52 -4.56 8.39
N HIS A 111 -7.36 -3.98 7.54
CA HIS A 111 -8.78 -4.29 7.51
C HIS A 111 -9.17 -5.25 6.38
N HIS A 112 -8.28 -5.51 5.42
CA HIS A 112 -8.50 -6.43 4.28
C HIS A 112 -9.80 -6.18 3.53
N LEU A 113 -10.19 -4.89 3.33
CA LEU A 113 -11.47 -4.54 2.72
C LEU A 113 -11.48 -4.73 1.20
N PHE A 114 -10.34 -4.56 0.58
CA PHE A 114 -10.12 -4.70 -0.87
C PHE A 114 -8.61 -4.80 -1.16
N HIS A 115 -8.25 -5.06 -2.41
CA HIS A 115 -6.88 -5.07 -2.89
C HIS A 115 -6.56 -3.82 -3.71
N TYR A 116 -5.30 -3.38 -3.78
CA TYR A 116 -4.88 -2.28 -4.66
C TYR A 116 -5.26 -2.55 -6.12
N ARG A 117 -5.13 -3.81 -6.57
CA ARG A 117 -5.50 -4.23 -7.93
C ARG A 117 -7.00 -4.13 -8.21
N ASP A 118 -7.87 -4.21 -7.19
CA ASP A 118 -9.33 -4.06 -7.36
C ASP A 118 -9.71 -2.63 -7.74
N LEU A 119 -8.86 -1.65 -7.39
CA LEU A 119 -8.97 -0.26 -7.84
C LEU A 119 -8.34 -0.02 -9.21
N GLY A 120 -7.57 -0.99 -9.74
CA GLY A 120 -6.89 -0.88 -11.03
C GLY A 120 -5.60 -0.08 -10.98
N PHE A 121 -4.94 0.02 -9.83
CA PHE A 121 -3.61 0.61 -9.75
C PHE A 121 -2.60 -0.22 -10.55
N LEU A 122 -1.66 0.47 -11.21
CA LEU A 122 -0.61 -0.18 -11.98
C LEU A 122 0.44 -0.80 -11.07
N ASP A 123 0.97 -1.93 -11.49
CA ASP A 123 2.09 -2.60 -10.82
C ASP A 123 3.40 -1.85 -11.08
N GLU A 124 3.78 -0.96 -10.16
CA GLU A 124 5.03 -0.18 -10.26
C GLU A 124 6.29 -1.04 -10.10
N GLY A 125 6.18 -2.24 -9.49
CA GLY A 125 7.27 -3.18 -9.30
C GLY A 125 7.47 -4.18 -10.46
N ALA A 126 6.64 -4.16 -11.50
CA ALA A 126 6.69 -5.16 -12.57
C ALA A 126 8.03 -5.25 -13.29
N GLN A 127 8.71 -4.12 -13.50
CA GLN A 127 9.98 -4.06 -14.22
C GLN A 127 11.19 -4.43 -13.36
N THR A 128 11.04 -4.40 -12.03
CA THR A 128 12.08 -4.72 -11.04
C THR A 128 11.79 -6.02 -10.30
N ARG A 129 11.02 -6.92 -10.92
CA ARG A 129 10.66 -8.23 -10.38
C ARG A 129 10.78 -9.31 -11.45
N ALA A 130 11.36 -10.46 -11.07
CA ALA A 130 11.37 -11.68 -11.86
C ALA A 130 11.08 -12.87 -10.93
N VAL A 131 9.99 -13.59 -11.18
CA VAL A 131 9.56 -14.73 -10.34
C VAL A 131 10.19 -16.00 -10.85
N GLY A 132 10.92 -16.70 -9.96
CA GLY A 132 11.45 -18.04 -10.23
C GLY A 132 10.36 -19.11 -10.15
N GLN A 133 10.55 -20.21 -10.88
CA GLN A 133 9.59 -21.32 -10.93
C GLN A 133 9.95 -22.45 -9.95
N THR A 134 11.17 -22.95 -10.04
CA THR A 134 11.61 -24.11 -9.23
C THR A 134 11.93 -23.72 -7.79
N ASN A 135 12.64 -22.59 -7.60
CA ASN A 135 13.02 -22.04 -6.29
C ASN A 135 12.38 -20.68 -6.03
N GLY A 136 11.17 -20.46 -6.52
CA GLY A 136 10.46 -19.19 -6.41
C GLY A 136 10.25 -18.70 -4.96
N THR A 137 10.29 -19.62 -3.98
CA THR A 137 10.26 -19.31 -2.54
C THR A 137 11.54 -18.65 -2.02
N CYS A 138 12.67 -18.76 -2.75
CA CYS A 138 13.90 -18.05 -2.46
C CYS A 138 13.85 -16.69 -3.16
N ILE A 139 13.73 -15.61 -2.39
CA ILE A 139 13.63 -14.23 -2.90
C ILE A 139 14.92 -13.50 -2.60
N LEU A 140 15.66 -13.16 -3.66
CA LEU A 140 16.82 -12.29 -3.58
C LEU A 140 16.36 -10.86 -3.85
N PHE A 141 16.43 -9.97 -2.88
CA PHE A 141 15.99 -8.59 -3.06
C PHE A 141 17.07 -7.57 -2.74
N ALA A 142 17.03 -6.45 -3.47
CA ALA A 142 17.88 -5.30 -3.23
C ALA A 142 17.03 -4.07 -2.85
N GLU A 143 17.63 -3.18 -2.05
CA GLU A 143 17.02 -1.89 -1.71
C GLU A 143 16.86 -0.99 -2.94
N LYS A 144 17.86 -0.95 -3.83
CA LYS A 144 17.95 0.03 -4.92
C LYS A 144 17.70 -0.62 -6.28
N ASP A 145 16.89 0.03 -7.13
CA ASP A 145 16.55 -0.44 -8.49
C ASP A 145 17.78 -0.72 -9.35
N GLY A 146 18.83 0.09 -9.23
CA GLY A 146 20.07 -0.10 -9.98
C GLY A 146 20.79 -1.43 -9.68
N ARG A 147 20.39 -2.16 -8.67
CA ARG A 147 20.91 -3.50 -8.35
C ARG A 147 20.10 -4.63 -8.97
N PHE A 148 18.94 -4.34 -9.55
CA PHE A 148 18.03 -5.37 -10.05
C PHE A 148 18.66 -6.28 -11.11
N ALA A 149 19.44 -5.73 -12.04
CA ALA A 149 20.09 -6.53 -13.08
C ALA A 149 21.01 -7.61 -12.49
N LEU A 150 21.81 -7.24 -11.48
CA LEU A 150 22.67 -8.17 -10.74
C LEU A 150 21.85 -9.21 -9.96
N MET A 151 20.80 -8.77 -9.26
CA MET A 151 19.94 -9.69 -8.51
C MET A 151 19.27 -10.70 -9.44
N ARG A 152 18.81 -10.26 -10.58
CA ARG A 152 18.20 -11.12 -11.62
C ARG A 152 19.18 -12.13 -12.18
N GLU A 153 20.41 -11.72 -12.49
CA GLU A 153 21.45 -12.63 -12.98
C GLU A 153 21.76 -13.74 -11.98
N ILE A 154 21.95 -13.38 -10.70
CA ILE A 154 22.19 -14.36 -9.63
C ILE A 154 20.98 -15.28 -9.46
N ALA A 155 19.76 -14.73 -9.40
CA ALA A 155 18.56 -15.50 -9.18
C ALA A 155 18.26 -16.45 -10.34
N GLN A 156 18.52 -16.06 -11.58
CA GLN A 156 18.35 -16.91 -12.76
C GLN A 156 19.20 -18.20 -12.70
N ALA A 157 20.41 -18.14 -12.15
CA ALA A 157 21.28 -19.31 -12.01
C ALA A 157 20.67 -20.40 -11.10
N TYR A 158 19.73 -20.03 -10.22
CA TYR A 158 19.07 -20.91 -9.25
C TYR A 158 17.56 -21.03 -9.48
N ASP A 159 17.03 -20.41 -10.52
CA ASP A 159 15.58 -20.26 -10.77
C ASP A 159 14.81 -19.71 -9.55
N ALA A 160 15.44 -18.75 -8.84
CA ALA A 160 14.89 -18.05 -7.70
C ALA A 160 14.18 -16.74 -8.11
N THR A 161 13.44 -16.15 -7.21
CA THR A 161 12.79 -14.83 -7.41
C THR A 161 13.79 -13.71 -7.18
N ALA A 162 13.85 -12.75 -8.10
CA ALA A 162 14.62 -11.51 -7.97
C ALA A 162 13.71 -10.30 -7.83
N LEU A 163 14.11 -9.33 -6.99
CA LEU A 163 13.35 -8.13 -6.72
C LEU A 163 14.26 -6.94 -6.40
N ALA A 164 13.88 -5.73 -6.85
CA ALA A 164 14.41 -4.49 -6.30
C ALA A 164 13.27 -3.60 -5.80
N LEU A 165 13.45 -3.04 -4.59
CA LEU A 165 12.38 -2.30 -3.89
C LEU A 165 12.28 -0.83 -4.31
N GLY A 166 13.34 -0.26 -4.92
CA GLY A 166 13.39 1.16 -5.26
C GLY A 166 13.49 2.11 -4.05
N GLY A 167 13.98 1.60 -2.92
CA GLY A 167 14.03 2.28 -1.63
C GLY A 167 13.13 1.62 -0.59
N TYR A 168 12.29 2.39 0.07
CA TYR A 168 11.34 1.85 1.05
C TYR A 168 10.29 0.97 0.38
N PRO A 169 9.94 -0.22 0.91
CA PRO A 169 9.02 -1.15 0.25
C PRO A 169 7.62 -0.55 0.10
N SER A 170 7.08 -0.62 -1.09
CA SER A 170 5.73 -0.19 -1.40
C SER A 170 4.73 -1.33 -1.11
N SER A 171 3.72 -1.05 -0.30
CA SER A 171 2.64 -2.00 -0.01
C SER A 171 1.91 -2.44 -1.29
N LEU A 172 1.71 -1.53 -2.26
CA LEU A 172 1.16 -1.85 -3.57
C LEU A 172 2.05 -2.83 -4.34
N ALA A 173 3.36 -2.57 -4.45
CA ALA A 173 4.28 -3.45 -5.15
C ALA A 173 4.42 -4.82 -4.45
N THR A 174 4.33 -4.86 -3.11
CA THR A 174 4.33 -6.11 -2.32
C THR A 174 3.06 -6.93 -2.58
N GLU A 175 1.89 -6.32 -2.68
CA GLU A 175 0.66 -7.02 -3.07
C GLU A 175 0.80 -7.68 -4.44
N TYR A 176 1.31 -6.96 -5.42
CA TYR A 176 1.54 -7.51 -6.77
C TYR A 176 2.59 -8.61 -6.78
N LEU A 177 3.64 -8.53 -5.95
CA LEU A 177 4.59 -9.63 -5.78
C LEU A 177 3.89 -10.89 -5.24
N VAL A 178 3.14 -10.76 -4.15
CA VAL A 178 2.42 -11.89 -3.56
C VAL A 178 1.44 -12.51 -4.57
N HIS A 179 0.71 -11.67 -5.31
CA HIS A 179 -0.16 -12.14 -6.38
C HIS A 179 0.60 -12.87 -7.50
N ALA A 180 1.78 -12.36 -7.91
CA ALA A 180 2.61 -13.01 -8.91
C ALA A 180 3.14 -14.37 -8.43
N LEU A 181 3.57 -14.47 -7.17
CA LEU A 181 3.99 -15.74 -6.55
C LEU A 181 2.83 -16.75 -6.45
N GLN A 182 1.63 -16.29 -6.12
CA GLN A 182 0.43 -17.13 -6.11
C GLN A 182 0.09 -17.64 -7.50
N HIS A 183 0.11 -16.75 -8.50
CA HIS A 183 -0.20 -17.09 -9.88
C HIS A 183 0.83 -18.06 -10.50
N ALA A 184 2.08 -17.94 -10.11
CA ALA A 184 3.14 -18.88 -10.49
C ALA A 184 3.09 -20.23 -9.73
N GLY A 185 2.14 -20.40 -8.80
CA GLY A 185 2.02 -21.61 -7.99
C GLY A 185 3.04 -21.71 -6.85
N VAL A 186 3.90 -20.71 -6.68
CA VAL A 186 4.97 -20.70 -5.65
C VAL A 186 4.38 -20.74 -4.23
N LEU A 187 3.23 -20.13 -4.01
CA LEU A 187 2.55 -20.12 -2.70
C LEU A 187 1.41 -21.13 -2.56
N ALA A 188 1.30 -22.10 -3.47
CA ALA A 188 0.17 -23.04 -3.50
C ALA A 188 0.05 -23.91 -2.22
N GLU A 189 1.17 -24.31 -1.62
CA GLU A 189 1.24 -25.19 -0.44
C GLU A 189 1.63 -24.46 0.84
N ARG A 190 1.49 -23.13 0.89
CA ARG A 190 1.91 -22.26 2.02
C ARG A 190 3.40 -22.43 2.39
N PRO A 191 4.30 -22.42 1.44
CA PRO A 191 5.71 -22.61 1.72
C PRO A 191 6.26 -21.42 2.52
N ALA A 192 7.33 -21.67 3.29
CA ALA A 192 8.11 -20.62 3.91
C ALA A 192 8.90 -19.85 2.84
N LEU A 193 8.79 -18.54 2.79
CA LEU A 193 9.63 -17.69 1.96
C LEU A 193 11.00 -17.48 2.61
N GLN A 194 12.06 -17.61 1.83
CA GLN A 194 13.43 -17.32 2.25
C GLN A 194 13.87 -16.01 1.60
N LEU A 195 13.99 -14.94 2.39
CA LEU A 195 14.35 -13.61 1.92
C LEU A 195 15.85 -13.37 2.09
N PHE A 196 16.56 -13.18 0.99
CA PHE A 196 17.99 -12.82 0.97
C PHE A 196 18.13 -11.31 0.71
N ALA A 197 18.41 -10.55 1.77
CA ALA A 197 18.41 -9.09 1.74
C ALA A 197 19.78 -8.53 1.34
N VAL A 198 19.84 -7.86 0.20
CA VAL A 198 21.02 -7.08 -0.25
C VAL A 198 20.69 -5.59 -0.05
N VAL A 199 20.78 -5.15 1.17
CA VAL A 199 20.49 -3.77 1.61
C VAL A 199 21.77 -3.14 2.16
N ASP A 200 21.79 -1.81 2.26
CA ASP A 200 22.91 -1.09 2.85
C ASP A 200 23.08 -1.50 4.34
N TYR A 201 24.33 -1.58 4.80
CA TYR A 201 24.64 -1.95 6.17
C TYR A 201 24.50 -0.75 7.11
N ASP A 202 23.27 -0.29 7.26
CA ASP A 202 22.90 0.81 8.13
C ASP A 202 21.51 0.58 8.77
N PRO A 203 21.06 1.44 9.70
CA PRO A 203 19.74 1.32 10.30
C PRO A 203 18.59 1.37 9.27
N SER A 204 18.73 2.11 8.18
CA SER A 204 17.72 2.21 7.13
C SER A 204 17.52 0.87 6.41
N GLY A 205 18.61 0.23 5.98
CA GLY A 205 18.56 -1.08 5.34
C GLY A 205 17.93 -2.16 6.23
N TYR A 206 18.22 -2.12 7.53
CA TYR A 206 17.57 -3.00 8.50
C TYR A 206 16.06 -2.80 8.55
N TRP A 207 15.59 -1.54 8.61
CA TRP A 207 14.18 -1.22 8.63
C TRP A 207 13.47 -1.58 7.33
N ILE A 208 14.11 -1.35 6.18
CA ILE A 208 13.60 -1.74 4.86
C ILE A 208 13.33 -3.24 4.81
N ALA A 209 14.28 -4.05 5.26
CA ALA A 209 14.14 -5.50 5.23
C ALA A 209 13.03 -5.99 6.19
N ARG A 210 12.90 -5.39 7.37
CA ARG A 210 11.83 -5.70 8.33
C ARG A 210 10.45 -5.29 7.82
N GLU A 211 10.35 -4.09 7.27
CA GLU A 211 9.09 -3.57 6.71
C GLU A 211 8.62 -4.45 5.55
N PHE A 212 9.53 -4.84 4.66
CA PHE A 212 9.19 -5.75 3.58
C PHE A 212 8.66 -7.09 4.10
N THR A 213 9.30 -7.66 5.11
CA THR A 213 8.82 -8.88 5.78
C THR A 213 7.43 -8.69 6.39
N ALA A 214 7.20 -7.56 7.08
CA ALA A 214 5.91 -7.25 7.68
C ALA A 214 4.79 -7.10 6.63
N GLN A 215 5.09 -6.48 5.49
CA GLN A 215 4.15 -6.36 4.39
C GLN A 215 3.79 -7.71 3.76
N LEU A 216 4.76 -8.62 3.60
CA LEU A 216 4.48 -9.98 3.13
C LEU A 216 3.51 -10.71 4.06
N HIS A 217 3.72 -10.61 5.39
CA HIS A 217 2.78 -11.15 6.37
C HIS A 217 1.39 -10.51 6.27
N ALA A 218 1.32 -9.19 6.09
CA ALA A 218 0.06 -8.49 5.92
C ALA A 218 -0.73 -8.93 4.67
N PHE A 219 -0.04 -9.41 3.63
CA PHE A 219 -0.65 -10.01 2.44
C PHE A 219 -0.81 -11.53 2.52
N GLY A 220 -0.72 -12.11 3.72
CA GLY A 220 -1.09 -13.50 3.99
C GLY A 220 0.02 -14.53 3.84
N VAL A 221 1.28 -14.11 3.63
CA VAL A 221 2.42 -15.03 3.69
C VAL A 221 2.69 -15.39 5.15
N GLN A 222 2.53 -16.66 5.51
CA GLN A 222 2.57 -17.07 6.92
C GLN A 222 3.99 -17.20 7.46
N GLU A 223 4.89 -17.79 6.69
CA GLU A 223 6.26 -18.06 7.11
C GLU A 223 7.26 -17.31 6.22
N VAL A 224 8.04 -16.45 6.83
CA VAL A 224 9.08 -15.67 6.17
C VAL A 224 10.36 -15.71 7.00
N THR A 225 11.44 -16.18 6.42
CA THR A 225 12.77 -16.17 7.05
C THR A 225 13.64 -15.14 6.35
N LEU A 226 14.17 -14.18 7.11
CA LEU A 226 15.02 -13.11 6.60
C LEU A 226 16.50 -13.45 6.79
N HIS A 227 17.26 -13.46 5.70
CA HIS A 227 18.70 -13.67 5.65
C HIS A 227 19.43 -12.40 5.18
N PRO A 228 20.08 -11.63 6.05
CA PRO A 228 20.90 -10.51 5.63
C PRO A 228 22.17 -11.01 4.93
N VAL A 229 22.40 -10.63 3.68
CA VAL A 229 23.53 -11.11 2.87
C VAL A 229 24.84 -10.42 3.28
N LEU A 230 24.79 -9.18 3.74
CA LEU A 230 26.00 -8.37 4.00
C LEU A 230 26.40 -8.27 5.48
N SER A 231 25.74 -8.97 6.41
CA SER A 231 26.14 -8.93 7.81
C SER A 231 25.78 -10.18 8.60
N THR A 232 26.79 -10.85 9.09
CA THR A 232 26.62 -12.08 9.87
C THR A 232 26.50 -11.88 11.37
N ILE A 233 26.74 -10.71 11.96
CA ILE A 233 26.93 -10.67 13.42
C ILE A 233 26.24 -9.52 14.18
N LYS A 234 25.81 -8.44 13.55
CA LYS A 234 25.43 -7.22 14.30
C LYS A 234 23.97 -6.76 14.19
N TRP A 235 23.15 -7.30 13.31
CA TRP A 235 21.73 -6.92 13.20
C TRP A 235 20.95 -7.21 14.50
N GLN A 236 21.31 -8.25 15.22
CA GLN A 236 20.69 -8.59 16.52
C GLN A 236 21.12 -7.66 17.67
N LYS A 237 22.16 -6.83 17.47
CA LYS A 237 22.74 -5.97 18.50
C LYS A 237 22.57 -4.47 18.25
N MET A 238 21.84 -4.06 17.22
CA MET A 238 21.55 -2.63 17.05
C MET A 238 20.62 -2.14 18.16
N PRO A 239 21.01 -1.12 18.94
CA PRO A 239 20.13 -0.58 19.97
C PRO A 239 18.90 0.02 19.31
N PHE A 240 17.75 -0.30 19.87
CA PHE A 240 16.49 0.34 19.53
C PHE A 240 16.58 1.81 19.93
N TYR A 241 16.62 2.72 18.98
CA TYR A 241 16.21 4.10 19.23
C TYR A 241 14.68 4.11 19.13
N GLY A 242 14.03 4.13 20.32
CA GLY A 242 12.60 4.30 20.48
C GLY A 242 12.15 5.72 20.18
#